data_6960100df86c7c9741733fc0244935de
#
_entry.id   6960100df86c7c9741733fc0244935de
#
_cell.length_a   1.000
_cell.length_b   1.000
_cell.length_c   1.000
_cell.angle_alpha   90.00
_cell.angle_beta   90.00
_cell.angle_gamma   90.00
#
_symmetry.space_group_name_H-M   'P 1'
#
loop_
_entity.id
_entity.type
_entity.pdbx_description
1 polymer ?
#
loop_
_entity_poly.entity_id
_entity_poly.type
_entity_poly.pdbx_seq_one_letter_code
_entity_poly.pdbx_strand_id
1 'polypeptide(L)'
;EYKLVGKVTIPKKKRKEVKSIIQKILYLGGIREKETIEIDGRQCITAGIPKWNAREDINFNYNMFTNTSYEAGRLYLKAGSIKNPCNHDKEYDFVANLIRVVLESYSTTPCYLCCDNIPCFIVDYARVINEMIGKRLSFPNRNKM
;
A
#
# COMPACT_ATOMS: atom_id res chain seq x y z
N GLU A 1 3.75 -4.06 15.70
CA GLU A 1 3.09 -3.20 14.71
C GLU A 1 4.06 -2.83 13.59
N TYR A 2 3.63 -3.01 12.35
CA TYR A 2 4.44 -2.64 11.19
C TYR A 2 4.26 -1.17 10.86
N LYS A 3 5.35 -0.49 10.51
CA LYS A 3 5.32 0.89 10.02
C LYS A 3 6.60 1.21 9.24
N LEU A 4 6.53 2.27 8.45
CA LEU A 4 7.73 2.87 7.88
C LEU A 4 8.34 3.82 8.90
N VAL A 5 9.60 3.62 9.22
CA VAL A 5 10.38 4.49 10.09
C VAL A 5 11.33 5.33 9.24
N GLY A 6 11.35 6.61 9.48
CA GLY A 6 12.09 7.58 8.69
C GLY A 6 11.18 8.40 7.79
N LYS A 7 11.77 9.31 7.02
CA LYS A 7 11.02 10.19 6.12
C LYS A 7 10.91 9.53 4.74
N VAL A 8 9.68 9.45 4.23
CA VAL A 8 9.43 8.97 2.87
C VAL A 8 9.37 10.16 1.92
N THR A 9 10.22 10.17 0.90
CA THR A 9 10.22 11.20 -0.14
C THR A 9 10.21 10.55 -1.51
N ILE A 10 9.08 10.65 -2.21
CA ILE A 10 8.95 10.10 -3.56
C ILE A 10 9.13 11.24 -4.56
N PRO A 11 10.15 11.19 -5.42
CA PRO A 11 10.36 12.23 -6.42
C PRO A 11 9.14 12.40 -7.33
N LYS A 12 8.81 13.63 -7.66
CA LYS A 12 7.65 13.93 -8.52
C LYS A 12 7.69 13.13 -9.83
N LYS A 13 8.86 13.01 -10.44
CA LYS A 13 9.04 12.26 -11.71
C LYS A 13 8.78 10.76 -11.58
N LYS A 14 8.81 10.21 -10.36
CA LYS A 14 8.57 8.79 -10.09
C LYS A 14 7.16 8.49 -9.60
N ARG A 15 6.36 9.49 -9.25
CA ARG A 15 5.05 9.27 -8.65
C ARG A 15 4.09 8.50 -9.56
N LYS A 16 4.12 8.78 -10.86
CA LYS A 16 3.27 8.06 -11.82
C LYS A 16 3.57 6.55 -11.81
N GLU A 17 4.85 6.19 -11.82
CA GLU A 17 5.29 4.81 -11.74
C GLU A 17 4.89 4.16 -10.41
N VAL A 18 5.14 4.84 -9.30
CA VAL A 18 4.77 4.36 -7.96
C VAL A 18 3.27 4.16 -7.83
N LYS A 19 2.46 5.10 -8.30
CA LYS A 19 1.00 4.98 -8.30
C LYS A 19 0.52 3.75 -9.06
N SER A 20 1.11 3.50 -10.22
CA SER A 20 0.77 2.34 -11.05
C SER A 20 1.13 1.03 -10.34
N ILE A 21 2.29 0.96 -9.73
CA ILE A 21 2.73 -0.22 -8.98
C ILE A 21 1.80 -0.50 -7.80
N ILE A 22 1.50 0.51 -7.00
CA ILE A 22 0.66 0.36 -5.82
C ILE A 22 -0.76 -0.06 -6.21
N GLN A 23 -1.31 0.55 -7.25
CA GLN A 23 -2.65 0.19 -7.73
C GLN A 23 -2.70 -1.28 -8.20
N LYS A 24 -1.66 -1.75 -8.88
CA LYS A 24 -1.56 -3.14 -9.29
C LYS A 24 -1.45 -4.10 -8.10
N ILE A 25 -0.67 -3.73 -7.09
CA ILE A 25 -0.55 -4.53 -5.86
C ILE A 25 -1.90 -4.63 -5.14
N LEU A 26 -2.60 -3.53 -4.98
CA LEU A 26 -3.93 -3.53 -4.37
C LEU A 26 -4.90 -4.42 -5.16
N TYR A 27 -4.89 -4.30 -6.48
CA TYR A 27 -5.75 -5.10 -7.35
C TYR A 27 -5.46 -6.59 -7.22
N LEU A 28 -4.20 -6.99 -7.36
CA LEU A 28 -3.79 -8.39 -7.28
C LEU A 28 -3.96 -8.96 -5.88
N GLY A 29 -3.78 -8.14 -4.85
CA GLY A 29 -3.99 -8.52 -3.46
C GLY A 29 -5.45 -8.58 -3.03
N GLY A 30 -6.38 -8.29 -3.94
CA GLY A 30 -7.81 -8.33 -3.63
C GLY A 30 -8.29 -7.21 -2.74
N ILE A 31 -7.52 -6.12 -2.62
CA ILE A 31 -7.89 -4.98 -1.79
C ILE A 31 -8.76 -4.03 -2.61
N ARG A 32 -9.88 -3.63 -2.02
CA ARG A 32 -10.91 -2.83 -2.71
C ARG A 32 -11.35 -1.66 -1.84
N GLU A 33 -12.05 -0.74 -2.47
CA GLU A 33 -12.76 0.33 -1.80
C GLU A 33 -14.25 -0.03 -1.76
N LYS A 34 -14.77 -0.22 -0.55
CA LYS A 34 -16.17 -0.58 -0.36
C LYS A 34 -16.97 0.68 -0.11
N GLU A 35 -18.00 0.89 -0.91
CA GLU A 35 -18.89 2.04 -0.82
C GLU A 35 -20.33 1.59 -0.70
N THR A 36 -21.13 2.37 0.04
CA THR A 36 -22.57 2.21 0.08
C THR A 36 -23.19 3.24 -0.84
N ILE A 37 -23.98 2.78 -1.81
CA ILE A 37 -24.70 3.63 -2.75
C ILE A 37 -26.19 3.37 -2.61
N GLU A 38 -27.01 4.36 -2.93
CA GLU A 38 -28.45 4.26 -2.95
C GLU A 38 -28.93 4.02 -4.39
N ILE A 39 -29.69 2.91 -4.59
CA ILE A 39 -30.32 2.60 -5.86
C ILE A 39 -31.79 2.32 -5.58
N ASP A 40 -32.66 3.10 -6.21
CA ASP A 40 -34.12 2.97 -6.06
C ASP A 40 -34.60 2.93 -4.60
N GLY A 41 -34.02 3.78 -3.77
CA GLY A 41 -34.34 3.87 -2.33
C GLY A 41 -33.74 2.78 -1.47
N ARG A 42 -32.90 1.90 -2.04
CA ARG A 42 -32.22 0.82 -1.31
C ARG A 42 -30.73 1.10 -1.18
N GLN A 43 -30.21 0.76 0.00
CA GLN A 43 -28.76 0.81 0.24
C GLN A 43 -28.11 -0.42 -0.40
N CYS A 44 -27.19 -0.16 -1.36
CA CYS A 44 -26.42 -1.20 -2.02
C CYS A 44 -24.94 -1.02 -1.72
N ILE A 45 -24.24 -2.13 -1.54
CA ILE A 45 -22.79 -2.10 -1.27
C ILE A 45 -22.06 -2.45 -2.56
N THR A 46 -21.07 -1.62 -2.92
CA THR A 46 -20.18 -1.88 -4.03
C THR A 46 -18.74 -1.99 -3.52
N ALA A 47 -17.96 -2.83 -4.18
CA ALA A 47 -16.53 -2.96 -3.90
C ALA A 47 -15.77 -2.65 -5.20
N GLY A 48 -15.34 -1.41 -5.33
CA GLY A 48 -14.63 -0.93 -6.50
C GLY A 48 -13.13 -1.06 -6.38
N ILE A 49 -12.45 -1.05 -7.53
CA ILE A 49 -10.99 -0.99 -7.56
C ILE A 49 -10.56 0.38 -7.01
N PRO A 50 -9.65 0.41 -6.02
CA PRO A 50 -9.17 1.69 -5.49
C PRO A 50 -8.55 2.55 -6.59
N LYS A 51 -8.83 3.85 -6.55
CA LYS A 51 -8.34 4.81 -7.54
C LYS A 51 -7.69 5.99 -6.86
N TRP A 52 -6.60 6.48 -7.45
CA TRP A 52 -5.95 7.69 -7.02
C TRP A 52 -6.85 8.90 -7.27
N ASN A 53 -6.95 9.81 -6.28
CA ASN A 53 -7.63 11.08 -6.46
C ASN A 53 -6.66 12.16 -6.98
N ALA A 54 -7.17 13.39 -7.17
CA ALA A 54 -6.37 14.49 -7.68
C ALA A 54 -5.23 14.93 -6.76
N ARG A 55 -5.31 14.58 -5.47
CA ARG A 55 -4.28 14.88 -4.46
C ARG A 55 -3.23 13.78 -4.35
N GLU A 56 -3.31 12.78 -5.22
CA GLU A 56 -2.46 11.59 -5.17
C GLU A 56 -2.63 10.79 -3.87
N ASP A 57 -3.87 10.69 -3.40
CA ASP A 57 -4.28 9.80 -2.32
C ASP A 57 -5.09 8.64 -2.88
N ILE A 58 -5.02 7.48 -2.22
CA ILE A 58 -5.82 6.32 -2.56
C ILE A 58 -6.42 5.71 -1.29
N ASN A 59 -7.70 5.38 -1.36
CA ASN A 59 -8.44 4.78 -0.25
C ASN A 59 -8.67 3.31 -0.49
N PHE A 60 -8.63 2.52 0.58
CA PHE A 60 -8.94 1.09 0.54
C PHE A 60 -9.42 0.64 1.92
N ASN A 61 -10.41 -0.23 1.97
CA ASN A 61 -11.04 -0.62 3.24
C ASN A 61 -11.68 -2.01 3.21
N TYR A 62 -11.38 -2.81 2.18
CA TYR A 62 -12.05 -4.09 2.00
C TYR A 62 -11.12 -5.11 1.35
N ASN A 63 -11.16 -6.34 1.85
CA ASN A 63 -10.47 -7.47 1.25
C ASN A 63 -11.51 -8.40 0.62
N MET A 64 -11.53 -8.48 -0.71
CA MET A 64 -12.51 -9.29 -1.44
C MET A 64 -12.29 -10.80 -1.28
N PHE A 65 -11.06 -11.23 -0.99
CA PHE A 65 -10.75 -12.64 -0.84
C PHE A 65 -11.29 -13.19 0.48
N THR A 66 -11.24 -12.39 1.54
CA THR A 66 -11.75 -12.78 2.87
C THR A 66 -13.13 -12.22 3.14
N ASN A 67 -13.69 -11.40 2.24
CA ASN A 67 -14.95 -10.68 2.42
C ASN A 67 -15.00 -9.91 3.75
N THR A 68 -13.93 -9.17 4.04
CA THR A 68 -13.76 -8.45 5.30
C THR A 68 -13.67 -6.95 5.04
N SER A 69 -14.42 -6.16 5.82
CA SER A 69 -14.38 -4.70 5.77
C SER A 69 -13.57 -4.15 6.93
N TYR A 70 -12.87 -3.06 6.68
CA TYR A 70 -11.99 -2.42 7.65
C TYR A 70 -12.29 -0.93 7.76
N GLU A 71 -11.73 -0.28 8.79
CA GLU A 71 -11.65 1.17 8.81
C GLU A 71 -10.92 1.66 7.56
N ALA A 72 -11.24 2.88 7.12
CA ALA A 72 -10.64 3.43 5.91
C ALA A 72 -9.12 3.47 6.00
N GLY A 73 -8.46 2.63 5.18
CA GLY A 73 -7.05 2.74 4.92
C GLY A 73 -6.83 3.79 3.85
N ARG A 74 -5.85 4.65 4.03
CA ARG A 74 -5.56 5.71 3.08
C ARG A 74 -4.06 5.90 2.94
N LEU A 75 -3.59 5.91 1.71
CA LEU A 75 -2.22 6.24 1.38
C LEU A 75 -2.18 7.65 0.82
N TYR A 76 -1.35 8.49 1.45
CA TYR A 76 -1.04 9.84 1.00
C TYR A 76 0.34 9.82 0.35
N LEU A 77 0.38 9.77 -0.99
CA LEU A 77 1.65 9.58 -1.69
C LEU A 77 2.63 10.74 -1.49
N LYS A 78 2.13 11.98 -1.56
CA LYS A 78 2.99 13.17 -1.37
C LYS A 78 3.59 13.24 0.02
N ALA A 79 2.84 12.82 1.03
CA ALA A 79 3.31 12.78 2.41
C ALA A 79 4.08 11.51 2.74
N GLY A 80 3.96 10.47 1.89
CA GLY A 80 4.60 9.18 2.13
C GLY A 80 4.06 8.45 3.35
N SER A 81 2.76 8.57 3.63
CA SER A 81 2.16 7.97 4.81
C SER A 81 0.94 7.12 4.51
N ILE A 82 0.74 6.08 5.31
CA ILE A 82 -0.42 5.18 5.26
C ILE A 82 -1.16 5.28 6.57
N LYS A 83 -2.48 5.51 6.52
CA LYS A 83 -3.36 5.53 7.69
C LYS A 83 -4.19 4.27 7.78
N ASN A 84 -4.38 3.79 9.02
CA ASN A 84 -5.27 2.68 9.39
C ASN A 84 -5.11 1.41 8.54
N PRO A 85 -3.89 0.97 8.20
CA PRO A 85 -3.70 -0.19 7.34
C PRO A 85 -3.73 -1.53 8.09
N CYS A 86 -3.66 -1.51 9.42
CA CYS A 86 -3.57 -2.73 10.24
C CYS A 86 -4.96 -3.09 10.78
N ASN A 87 -5.40 -4.34 10.58
CA ASN A 87 -6.77 -4.74 10.87
C ASN A 87 -6.90 -6.19 11.32
N HIS A 88 -5.86 -6.81 11.84
CA HIS A 88 -5.85 -8.20 12.29
C HIS A 88 -6.09 -9.24 11.18
N ASP A 89 -6.13 -8.82 9.91
CA ASP A 89 -6.18 -9.71 8.77
C ASP A 89 -4.78 -9.83 8.18
N LYS A 90 -4.20 -11.02 8.24
CA LYS A 90 -2.81 -11.25 7.82
C LYS A 90 -2.58 -10.95 6.33
N GLU A 91 -3.55 -11.27 5.48
CA GLU A 91 -3.44 -11.02 4.04
C GLU A 91 -3.50 -9.52 3.75
N TYR A 92 -4.41 -8.81 4.43
CA TYR A 92 -4.52 -7.36 4.29
C TYR A 92 -3.25 -6.66 4.77
N ASP A 93 -2.73 -7.05 5.93
CA ASP A 93 -1.49 -6.50 6.47
C ASP A 93 -0.29 -6.81 5.58
N PHE A 94 -0.27 -8.00 4.98
CA PHE A 94 0.78 -8.38 4.03
C PHE A 94 0.77 -7.45 2.81
N VAL A 95 -0.40 -7.17 2.24
CA VAL A 95 -0.52 -6.24 1.11
C VAL A 95 -0.11 -4.83 1.51
N ALA A 96 -0.51 -4.36 2.70
CA ALA A 96 -0.08 -3.06 3.21
C ALA A 96 1.44 -2.99 3.34
N ASN A 97 2.08 -4.07 3.78
CA ASN A 97 3.54 -4.14 3.86
C ASN A 97 4.20 -4.14 2.49
N LEU A 98 3.62 -4.78 1.48
CA LEU A 98 4.10 -4.68 0.10
C LEU A 98 4.12 -3.22 -0.35
N ILE A 99 3.07 -2.46 -0.06
CA ILE A 99 3.01 -1.03 -0.38
C ILE A 99 4.11 -0.25 0.35
N ARG A 100 4.31 -0.51 1.64
CA ARG A 100 5.37 0.13 2.42
C ARG A 100 6.75 -0.17 1.84
N VAL A 101 6.99 -1.40 1.40
CA VAL A 101 8.26 -1.79 0.78
C VAL A 101 8.47 -1.07 -0.57
N VAL A 102 7.43 -0.88 -1.36
CA VAL A 102 7.51 -0.06 -2.58
C VAL A 102 7.92 1.38 -2.24
N LEU A 103 7.28 1.98 -1.23
CA LEU A 103 7.63 3.34 -0.81
C LEU A 103 9.08 3.41 -0.33
N GLU A 104 9.54 2.44 0.44
CA GLU A 104 10.93 2.37 0.88
C GLU A 104 11.90 2.32 -0.31
N SER A 105 11.59 1.51 -1.32
CA SER A 105 12.43 1.36 -2.52
C SER A 105 12.57 2.67 -3.31
N TYR A 106 11.49 3.42 -3.45
CA TYR A 106 11.47 4.65 -4.26
C TYR A 106 11.81 5.91 -3.48
N SER A 107 11.85 5.84 -2.15
CA SER A 107 12.17 7.01 -1.33
C SER A 107 13.61 7.47 -1.54
N THR A 108 13.79 8.77 -1.78
CA THR A 108 15.13 9.38 -1.87
C THR A 108 15.74 9.67 -0.51
N THR A 109 14.93 9.62 0.54
CA THR A 109 15.39 9.75 1.93
C THR A 109 15.31 8.41 2.63
N PRO A 110 16.21 8.11 3.58
CA PRO A 110 16.19 6.82 4.27
C PRO A 110 14.88 6.59 5.02
N CYS A 111 14.26 5.45 4.72
CA CYS A 111 13.13 4.93 5.48
C CYS A 111 13.14 3.41 5.38
N TYR A 112 12.61 2.74 6.40
CA TYR A 112 12.66 1.29 6.51
C TYR A 112 11.35 0.73 7.03
N LEU A 113 10.90 -0.36 6.43
CA LEU A 113 9.81 -1.13 7.02
C LEU A 113 10.32 -1.79 8.31
N CYS A 114 9.66 -1.47 9.41
CA CYS A 114 10.01 -1.99 10.73
C CYS A 114 8.81 -2.65 11.40
N CYS A 115 9.09 -3.63 12.26
CA CYS A 115 8.14 -4.19 13.20
C CYS A 115 8.64 -3.87 14.60
N ASP A 116 7.86 -3.13 15.38
CA ASP A 116 8.24 -2.68 16.73
C ASP A 116 9.61 -1.97 16.75
N ASN A 117 9.82 -1.08 15.78
CA ASN A 117 11.04 -0.29 15.56
C ASN A 117 12.28 -1.11 15.17
N ILE A 118 12.13 -2.38 14.85
CA ILE A 118 13.22 -3.22 14.35
C ILE A 118 13.04 -3.40 12.84
N PRO A 119 14.07 -3.10 12.02
CA PRO A 119 13.97 -3.29 10.57
C PRO A 119 13.62 -4.72 10.20
N CYS A 120 12.62 -4.87 9.32
CA CYS A 120 12.20 -6.17 8.83
C CYS A 120 13.16 -6.71 7.78
N PHE A 121 13.25 -8.04 7.68
CA PHE A 121 13.77 -8.66 6.46
C PHE A 121 12.74 -8.47 5.36
N ILE A 122 13.16 -7.91 4.21
CA ILE A 122 12.25 -7.57 3.13
C ILE A 122 12.39 -8.44 1.88
N VAL A 123 13.26 -9.45 1.92
CA VAL A 123 13.55 -10.30 0.76
C VAL A 123 12.27 -10.92 0.19
N ASP A 124 11.42 -11.46 1.06
CA ASP A 124 10.16 -12.10 0.61
C ASP A 124 9.17 -11.07 0.05
N TYR A 125 9.04 -9.90 0.69
CA TYR A 125 8.21 -8.83 0.15
C TYR A 125 8.71 -8.36 -1.22
N ALA A 126 10.01 -8.12 -1.34
CA ALA A 126 10.61 -7.69 -2.59
C ALA A 126 10.40 -8.71 -3.72
N ARG A 127 10.56 -10.01 -3.42
CA ARG A 127 10.33 -11.08 -4.37
C ARG A 127 8.87 -11.09 -4.87
N VAL A 128 7.91 -11.01 -3.96
CA VAL A 128 6.49 -10.98 -4.32
C VAL A 128 6.17 -9.76 -5.18
N ILE A 129 6.68 -8.58 -4.80
CA ILE A 129 6.48 -7.37 -5.59
C ILE A 129 7.07 -7.53 -7.00
N ASN A 130 8.31 -8.03 -7.10
CA ASN A 130 8.96 -8.22 -8.39
C ASN A 130 8.18 -9.18 -9.30
N GLU A 131 7.59 -10.22 -8.73
CA GLU A 131 6.71 -11.13 -9.47
C GLU A 131 5.42 -10.44 -9.92
N MET A 132 4.81 -9.64 -9.04
CA MET A 132 3.58 -8.92 -9.36
C MET A 132 3.75 -7.91 -10.49
N ILE A 133 4.86 -7.17 -10.50
CA ILE A 133 5.06 -6.07 -11.43
C ILE A 133 5.99 -6.40 -12.60
N GLY A 134 6.64 -7.56 -12.58
CA GLY A 134 7.58 -7.96 -13.63
C GLY A 134 8.86 -7.12 -13.66
N LYS A 135 9.21 -6.49 -12.56
CA LYS A 135 10.36 -5.60 -12.45
C LYS A 135 11.06 -5.79 -11.12
N ARG A 136 12.39 -5.77 -11.12
CA ARG A 136 13.16 -5.87 -9.89
C ARG A 136 13.35 -4.49 -9.26
N LEU A 137 12.93 -4.38 -7.99
CA LEU A 137 13.16 -3.19 -7.18
C LEU A 137 14.54 -3.24 -6.54
N SER A 138 15.11 -2.07 -6.27
CA SER A 138 16.37 -1.93 -5.55
C SER A 138 16.15 -1.22 -4.21
N PHE A 139 17.03 -1.50 -3.24
CA PHE A 139 16.93 -0.95 -1.90
C PHE A 139 18.29 -0.40 -1.47
N PRO A 140 18.72 0.75 -2.06
CA PRO A 140 20.07 1.26 -1.83
C PRO A 140 20.35 1.62 -0.38
N ASN A 141 19.32 2.03 0.38
CA ASN A 141 19.50 2.40 1.78
C ASN A 141 19.69 1.20 2.71
N ARG A 142 19.24 0.00 2.29
CA ARG A 142 19.42 -1.22 3.08
C ARG A 142 20.89 -1.63 3.22
N ASN A 143 21.68 -1.35 2.21
CA ASN A 143 23.10 -1.70 2.20
C ASN A 143 23.94 -0.80 3.11
N LYS A 144 23.36 0.27 3.63
CA LYS A 144 24.03 1.23 4.52
C LYS A 144 23.68 1.04 5.99
N MET A 145 22.85 0.07 6.27
CA MET A 145 22.43 -0.25 7.65
C MET A 145 23.51 -1.03 8.40
#